data_362b8fb259d0d3c49730233ea566917d
#
_entry.id   362b8fb259d0d3c49730233ea566917d
#
_cell.length_a   1.000
_cell.length_b   1.000
_cell.length_c   1.000
_cell.angle_alpha   90.00
_cell.angle_beta   90.00
_cell.angle_gamma   90.00
#
_symmetry.space_group_name_H-M   'P 1'
#
loop_
_entity.id
_entity.type
_entity.pdbx_description
1 polymer ?
#
loop_
_entity_poly.entity_id
_entity_poly.type
_entity_poly.pdbx_seq_one_letter_code
_entity_poly.pdbx_strand_id
1 'polypeptide(L)'
;MNREFLHKITLLGCLFLLITSSSGTDNGFQTPEQYAQIVQEHFANEEWEAGKELLEEGLQKYPNVSDLEWLMGKYWFHEKNYDQSRYHLVKAIDDNYNNVNAKHLLVDVEDITENYSSAICYVNELLEVNPYWRGLWRRKIELYRKQNNDVEADRLLKRINQIYPNDTILRKDYIYSMEVGYQQMKKGGNRKEAIEKLTELIKVSPQNEEYYLDIINLHLQEGNREAALGWSSNGLAAIPGSGALIVKRASILSELARYPEALAFIREQMKRNNSPAIRRMYNDLLMEAARAEKQRDPYVLYGMAYEGGNKNKEALDYLLNTSVTRGYTDDALFYIREAKKQYGNNDKGILYKEYMLYRQMNEDDLAYSTLKKMYEMYPDCLLYTSDAA
;
A
#
# COMPACT_ATOMS: atom_id res chain seq x y z
N MET A 1 38.18 8.37 -32.25
CA MET A 1 37.73 7.32 -33.15
C MET A 1 38.70 6.17 -33.02
N ASN A 2 38.30 5.12 -32.26
CA ASN A 2 39.19 4.11 -31.68
C ASN A 2 39.69 3.08 -32.70
N ARG A 3 40.99 2.82 -32.68
CA ARG A 3 41.66 1.81 -33.52
C ARG A 3 41.10 0.41 -33.44
N GLU A 4 40.40 0.05 -32.36
CA GLU A 4 39.73 -1.23 -32.19
C GLU A 4 38.45 -1.41 -33.02
N PHE A 5 37.82 -0.29 -33.42
CA PHE A 5 36.61 -0.34 -34.27
C PHE A 5 36.94 -0.65 -35.73
N LEU A 6 38.13 -0.20 -36.20
CA LEU A 6 38.62 -0.49 -37.55
C LEU A 6 39.06 -1.96 -37.69
N HIS A 7 39.59 -2.59 -36.62
CA HIS A 7 40.03 -3.99 -36.66
C HIS A 7 38.86 -4.99 -36.70
N LYS A 8 37.73 -4.63 -36.13
CA LYS A 8 36.53 -5.48 -36.20
C LYS A 8 35.82 -5.42 -37.54
N ILE A 9 35.88 -4.28 -38.23
CA ILE A 9 35.34 -4.12 -39.61
C ILE A 9 36.20 -4.83 -40.63
N THR A 10 37.53 -4.89 -40.47
CA THR A 10 38.40 -5.62 -41.37
C THR A 10 38.35 -7.13 -41.18
N LEU A 11 38.03 -7.65 -39.96
CA LEU A 11 37.83 -9.09 -39.75
C LEU A 11 36.47 -9.58 -40.30
N LEU A 12 35.40 -8.77 -40.20
CA LEU A 12 34.13 -9.09 -40.87
C LEU A 12 34.20 -9.02 -42.40
N GLY A 13 34.95 -8.07 -42.94
CA GLY A 13 35.15 -7.95 -44.40
C GLY A 13 36.00 -9.08 -44.99
N CYS A 14 36.95 -9.65 -44.25
CA CYS A 14 37.73 -10.80 -44.73
C CYS A 14 36.99 -12.14 -44.65
N LEU A 15 35.97 -12.26 -43.76
CA LEU A 15 35.12 -13.47 -43.73
C LEU A 15 34.10 -13.45 -44.87
N PHE A 16 33.66 -12.26 -45.32
CA PHE A 16 32.73 -12.12 -46.47
C PHE A 16 33.43 -12.36 -47.82
N LEU A 17 34.76 -12.13 -47.92
CA LEU A 17 35.49 -12.38 -49.18
C LEU A 17 35.94 -13.82 -49.38
N LEU A 18 35.81 -14.69 -48.38
CA LEU A 18 36.09 -16.13 -48.52
C LEU A 18 34.86 -16.94 -48.94
N ILE A 19 33.66 -16.37 -48.90
CA ILE A 19 32.43 -17.05 -49.31
C ILE A 19 32.08 -16.75 -50.77
N THR A 20 32.62 -15.71 -51.41
CA THR A 20 32.26 -15.33 -52.78
C THR A 20 33.21 -15.87 -53.90
N SER A 21 34.18 -16.73 -53.61
CA SER A 21 35.13 -17.27 -54.60
C SER A 21 35.06 -18.79 -54.76
N SER A 22 33.89 -19.39 -54.64
CA SER A 22 33.68 -20.78 -55.05
C SER A 22 32.45 -20.87 -55.95
N SER A 23 32.53 -20.24 -57.15
CA SER A 23 31.74 -20.68 -58.28
C SER A 23 32.38 -21.93 -58.89
N GLY A 24 32.32 -23.00 -58.16
CA GLY A 24 32.64 -24.34 -58.59
C GLY A 24 31.55 -25.23 -58.08
N THR A 25 30.82 -25.86 -58.95
CA THR A 25 29.83 -26.90 -58.73
C THR A 25 30.32 -28.01 -57.81
N ASP A 26 30.39 -27.66 -56.51
CA ASP A 26 30.44 -28.65 -55.45
C ASP A 26 29.12 -28.49 -54.69
N ASN A 27 28.21 -29.41 -54.96
CA ASN A 27 27.03 -29.65 -54.14
C ASN A 27 27.54 -30.15 -52.78
N GLY A 28 28.28 -29.27 -52.06
CA GLY A 28 28.72 -29.50 -50.72
C GLY A 28 27.51 -29.76 -49.87
N PHE A 29 27.43 -30.96 -49.30
CA PHE A 29 26.36 -31.38 -48.42
C PHE A 29 26.32 -30.45 -47.22
N GLN A 30 25.46 -29.42 -47.26
CA GLN A 30 25.20 -28.61 -46.07
C GLN A 30 24.60 -29.55 -45.03
N THR A 31 25.16 -29.51 -43.82
CA THR A 31 24.60 -30.29 -42.72
C THR A 31 23.31 -29.63 -42.19
N PRO A 32 22.48 -30.34 -41.45
CA PRO A 32 21.28 -29.75 -40.83
C PRO A 32 21.58 -28.50 -39.99
N GLU A 33 22.72 -28.50 -39.30
CA GLU A 33 23.16 -27.37 -38.47
C GLU A 33 23.51 -26.14 -39.31
N GLN A 34 24.11 -26.36 -40.52
CA GLN A 34 24.41 -25.29 -41.46
C GLN A 34 23.13 -24.67 -42.05
N TYR A 35 22.15 -25.51 -42.42
CA TYR A 35 20.82 -25.03 -42.82
C TYR A 35 20.18 -24.17 -41.69
N ALA A 36 20.15 -24.69 -40.47
CA ALA A 36 19.58 -23.99 -39.35
C ALA A 36 20.28 -22.65 -39.07
N GLN A 37 21.61 -22.59 -39.19
CA GLN A 37 22.36 -21.35 -39.00
C GLN A 37 22.03 -20.30 -40.06
N ILE A 38 22.07 -20.67 -41.35
CA ILE A 38 21.78 -19.75 -42.47
C ILE A 38 20.33 -19.23 -42.38
N VAL A 39 19.38 -20.11 -42.06
CA VAL A 39 17.99 -19.71 -41.86
C VAL A 39 17.84 -18.72 -40.71
N GLN A 40 18.53 -18.92 -39.59
CA GLN A 40 18.51 -17.99 -38.50
C GLN A 40 19.10 -16.61 -38.89
N GLU A 41 20.13 -16.57 -39.75
CA GLU A 41 20.67 -15.33 -40.30
C GLU A 41 19.66 -14.62 -41.22
N HIS A 42 18.94 -15.35 -42.09
CA HIS A 42 17.85 -14.80 -42.89
C HIS A 42 16.73 -14.22 -42.02
N PHE A 43 16.29 -14.95 -41.01
CA PHE A 43 15.25 -14.47 -40.08
C PHE A 43 15.69 -13.24 -39.25
N ALA A 44 16.98 -13.18 -38.89
CA ALA A 44 17.54 -12.02 -38.21
C ALA A 44 17.59 -10.78 -39.12
N ASN A 45 17.71 -10.97 -40.44
CA ASN A 45 17.69 -9.90 -41.46
C ASN A 45 16.27 -9.62 -41.99
N GLU A 46 15.22 -10.18 -41.36
CA GLU A 46 13.82 -10.06 -41.79
C GLU A 46 13.52 -10.68 -43.19
N GLU A 47 14.40 -11.55 -43.72
CA GLU A 47 14.29 -12.23 -44.98
C GLU A 47 13.53 -13.57 -44.79
N TRP A 48 12.27 -13.50 -44.33
CA TRP A 48 11.49 -14.67 -43.92
C TRP A 48 11.22 -15.68 -45.04
N GLU A 49 10.88 -15.22 -46.26
CA GLU A 49 10.60 -16.09 -47.38
C GLU A 49 11.85 -16.87 -47.88
N ALA A 50 13.00 -16.18 -47.94
CA ALA A 50 14.25 -16.83 -48.29
C ALA A 50 14.66 -17.88 -47.25
N GLY A 51 14.45 -17.58 -45.98
CA GLY A 51 14.65 -18.58 -44.90
C GLY A 51 13.71 -19.78 -45.02
N LYS A 52 12.43 -19.57 -45.39
CA LYS A 52 11.47 -20.63 -45.61
C LYS A 52 11.86 -21.56 -46.76
N GLU A 53 12.22 -20.98 -47.91
CA GLU A 53 12.64 -21.78 -49.08
C GLU A 53 13.82 -22.69 -48.71
N LEU A 54 14.78 -22.15 -47.96
CA LEU A 54 15.93 -22.94 -47.48
C LEU A 54 15.53 -24.01 -46.46
N LEU A 55 14.53 -23.73 -45.61
CA LEU A 55 13.98 -24.74 -44.69
C LEU A 55 13.26 -25.89 -45.43
N GLU A 56 12.50 -25.58 -46.48
CA GLU A 56 11.82 -26.59 -47.26
C GLU A 56 12.85 -27.52 -47.95
N GLU A 57 13.92 -26.98 -48.50
CA GLU A 57 15.04 -27.77 -49.04
C GLU A 57 15.70 -28.60 -47.92
N GLY A 58 16.03 -27.97 -46.77
CA GLY A 58 16.65 -28.63 -45.64
C GLY A 58 15.81 -29.79 -45.09
N LEU A 59 14.50 -29.62 -44.93
CA LEU A 59 13.58 -30.63 -44.44
C LEU A 59 13.31 -31.75 -45.46
N GLN A 60 13.36 -31.43 -46.76
CA GLN A 60 13.31 -32.45 -47.79
C GLN A 60 14.53 -33.38 -47.74
N LYS A 61 15.69 -32.82 -47.50
CA LYS A 61 16.97 -33.53 -47.45
C LYS A 61 17.19 -34.25 -46.11
N TYR A 62 16.75 -33.63 -45.02
CA TYR A 62 16.92 -34.09 -43.64
C TYR A 62 15.56 -34.06 -42.93
N PRO A 63 14.67 -34.98 -43.21
CA PRO A 63 13.41 -35.12 -42.51
C PRO A 63 13.69 -35.48 -41.03
N ASN A 64 12.85 -35.02 -40.13
CA ASN A 64 12.93 -35.29 -38.70
C ASN A 64 14.15 -34.66 -37.97
N VAL A 65 14.55 -33.49 -38.41
CA VAL A 65 15.56 -32.70 -37.69
C VAL A 65 14.85 -31.61 -36.85
N SER A 66 14.86 -31.78 -35.55
CA SER A 66 14.17 -30.97 -34.57
C SER A 66 14.41 -29.47 -34.76
N ASP A 67 15.65 -29.05 -35.03
CA ASP A 67 15.98 -27.60 -35.15
C ASP A 67 15.40 -27.01 -36.44
N LEU A 68 15.33 -27.77 -37.54
CA LEU A 68 14.69 -27.31 -38.79
C LEU A 68 13.19 -27.20 -38.64
N GLU A 69 12.57 -28.20 -37.99
CA GLU A 69 11.14 -28.18 -37.69
C GLU A 69 10.79 -27.01 -36.72
N TRP A 70 11.61 -26.74 -35.71
CA TRP A 70 11.44 -25.57 -34.85
C TRP A 70 11.50 -24.26 -35.63
N LEU A 71 12.47 -24.11 -36.55
CA LEU A 71 12.60 -22.91 -37.39
C LEU A 71 11.41 -22.76 -38.35
N MET A 72 10.89 -23.85 -38.92
CA MET A 72 9.65 -23.81 -39.71
C MET A 72 8.46 -23.38 -38.85
N GLY A 73 8.34 -23.91 -37.65
CA GLY A 73 7.36 -23.44 -36.67
C GLY A 73 7.48 -21.96 -36.35
N LYS A 74 8.72 -21.44 -36.25
CA LYS A 74 8.99 -20.03 -36.03
C LYS A 74 8.60 -19.16 -37.24
N TYR A 75 8.82 -19.62 -38.46
CA TYR A 75 8.33 -18.96 -39.67
C TYR A 75 6.81 -18.84 -39.67
N TRP A 76 6.09 -19.95 -39.41
CA TRP A 76 4.63 -19.94 -39.36
C TRP A 76 4.06 -19.12 -38.22
N PHE A 77 4.77 -19.02 -37.10
CA PHE A 77 4.42 -18.10 -36.02
C PHE A 77 4.49 -16.64 -36.47
N HIS A 78 5.54 -16.28 -37.21
CA HIS A 78 5.68 -14.93 -37.80
C HIS A 78 4.52 -14.62 -38.75
N GLU A 79 4.16 -15.55 -39.60
CA GLU A 79 3.02 -15.47 -40.55
C GLU A 79 1.66 -15.53 -39.83
N LYS A 80 1.63 -15.66 -38.51
CA LYS A 80 0.42 -15.79 -37.69
C LYS A 80 -0.44 -17.00 -38.04
N ASN A 81 0.12 -17.98 -38.72
CA ASN A 81 -0.52 -19.27 -38.94
C ASN A 81 -0.20 -20.23 -37.79
N TYR A 82 -0.95 -20.06 -36.68
CA TYR A 82 -0.68 -20.77 -35.45
C TYR A 82 -0.90 -22.28 -35.53
N ASP A 83 -1.76 -22.74 -36.43
CA ASP A 83 -2.00 -24.19 -36.65
C ASP A 83 -0.78 -24.84 -37.31
N GLN A 84 -0.21 -24.23 -38.35
CA GLN A 84 1.02 -24.70 -38.96
C GLN A 84 2.21 -24.55 -38.02
N SER A 85 2.28 -23.46 -37.28
CA SER A 85 3.30 -23.28 -36.25
C SER A 85 3.27 -24.42 -35.22
N ARG A 86 2.11 -24.69 -34.67
CA ARG A 86 1.90 -25.81 -33.72
C ARG A 86 2.32 -27.15 -34.31
N TYR A 87 1.91 -27.45 -35.56
CA TYR A 87 2.25 -28.68 -36.22
C TYR A 87 3.77 -28.91 -36.26
N HIS A 88 4.52 -27.94 -36.75
CA HIS A 88 5.98 -28.05 -36.89
C HIS A 88 6.68 -28.06 -35.52
N LEU A 89 6.18 -27.28 -34.54
CA LEU A 89 6.78 -27.23 -33.19
C LEU A 89 6.56 -28.56 -32.43
N VAL A 90 5.38 -29.18 -32.56
CA VAL A 90 5.12 -30.50 -31.96
C VAL A 90 6.04 -31.54 -32.60
N LYS A 91 6.18 -31.49 -33.92
CA LYS A 91 7.09 -32.39 -34.64
C LYS A 91 8.55 -32.19 -34.19
N ALA A 92 8.96 -30.94 -33.97
CA ALA A 92 10.29 -30.63 -33.39
C ALA A 92 10.52 -31.30 -32.02
N ILE A 93 9.48 -31.34 -31.17
CA ILE A 93 9.56 -32.01 -29.87
C ILE A 93 9.51 -33.52 -29.99
N ASP A 94 8.75 -34.07 -30.93
CA ASP A 94 8.72 -35.51 -31.22
C ASP A 94 10.09 -36.00 -31.66
N ASP A 95 10.81 -35.23 -32.48
CA ASP A 95 12.15 -35.53 -32.93
C ASP A 95 13.22 -35.33 -31.82
N ASN A 96 13.04 -34.33 -31.00
CA ASN A 96 13.90 -34.05 -29.84
C ASN A 96 13.09 -33.46 -28.68
N TYR A 97 12.70 -34.28 -27.72
CA TYR A 97 11.92 -33.89 -26.56
C TYR A 97 12.56 -32.75 -25.76
N ASN A 98 13.88 -32.62 -25.81
CA ASN A 98 14.62 -31.58 -25.08
C ASN A 98 14.77 -30.26 -25.86
N ASN A 99 14.07 -30.08 -26.99
CA ASN A 99 14.07 -28.81 -27.71
C ASN A 99 13.35 -27.70 -26.91
N VAL A 100 14.14 -27.02 -26.10
CA VAL A 100 13.66 -25.90 -25.23
C VAL A 100 13.07 -24.76 -26.06
N ASN A 101 13.65 -24.47 -27.22
CA ASN A 101 13.20 -23.38 -28.10
C ASN A 101 11.79 -23.69 -28.69
N ALA A 102 11.57 -24.93 -29.12
CA ALA A 102 10.25 -25.35 -29.61
C ALA A 102 9.19 -25.28 -28.50
N LYS A 103 9.52 -25.72 -27.27
CA LYS A 103 8.60 -25.66 -26.15
C LYS A 103 8.27 -24.20 -25.77
N HIS A 104 9.25 -23.30 -25.78
CA HIS A 104 8.98 -21.88 -25.51
C HIS A 104 8.01 -21.26 -26.50
N LEU A 105 8.24 -21.54 -27.80
CA LEU A 105 7.36 -21.00 -28.83
C LEU A 105 5.96 -21.66 -28.82
N LEU A 106 5.86 -22.93 -28.40
CA LEU A 106 4.57 -23.58 -28.16
C LEU A 106 3.80 -22.92 -27.03
N VAL A 107 4.46 -22.52 -25.96
CA VAL A 107 3.80 -21.74 -24.88
C VAL A 107 3.14 -20.49 -25.46
N ASP A 108 3.82 -19.79 -26.37
CA ASP A 108 3.29 -18.56 -26.96
C ASP A 108 2.16 -18.84 -27.96
N VAL A 109 2.29 -19.91 -28.80
CA VAL A 109 1.23 -20.35 -29.71
C VAL A 109 -0.03 -20.76 -28.95
N GLU A 110 0.12 -21.56 -27.90
CA GLU A 110 -1.02 -22.06 -27.10
C GLU A 110 -1.67 -20.92 -26.29
N ASP A 111 -0.87 -19.93 -25.83
CA ASP A 111 -1.42 -18.75 -25.16
C ASP A 111 -2.24 -17.86 -26.11
N ILE A 112 -1.71 -17.59 -27.31
CA ILE A 112 -2.41 -16.80 -28.33
C ILE A 112 -3.68 -17.48 -28.82
N THR A 113 -3.66 -18.81 -28.91
CA THR A 113 -4.83 -19.63 -29.34
C THR A 113 -5.75 -20.01 -28.18
N GLU A 114 -5.53 -19.43 -26.99
CA GLU A 114 -6.32 -19.60 -25.76
C GLU A 114 -6.35 -21.04 -25.21
N ASN A 115 -5.40 -21.87 -25.64
CA ASN A 115 -5.23 -23.25 -25.15
C ASN A 115 -4.37 -23.27 -23.87
N TYR A 116 -4.77 -22.50 -22.87
CA TYR A 116 -3.96 -22.24 -21.67
C TYR A 116 -3.52 -23.51 -20.92
N SER A 117 -4.33 -24.57 -20.95
CA SER A 117 -3.96 -25.84 -20.31
C SER A 117 -2.74 -26.48 -20.98
N SER A 118 -2.67 -26.46 -22.30
CA SER A 118 -1.52 -26.96 -23.08
C SER A 118 -0.29 -26.09 -22.85
N ALA A 119 -0.46 -24.76 -22.84
CA ALA A 119 0.61 -23.82 -22.50
C ALA A 119 1.20 -24.10 -21.11
N ILE A 120 0.36 -24.36 -20.11
CA ILE A 120 0.80 -24.72 -18.74
C ILE A 120 1.58 -26.03 -18.73
N CYS A 121 1.19 -27.03 -19.53
CA CYS A 121 1.95 -28.27 -19.65
C CYS A 121 3.38 -28.03 -20.16
N TYR A 122 3.55 -27.27 -21.24
CA TYR A 122 4.86 -26.95 -21.76
C TYR A 122 5.70 -26.10 -20.78
N VAL A 123 5.05 -25.16 -20.07
CA VAL A 123 5.74 -24.41 -18.98
C VAL A 123 6.21 -25.35 -17.87
N ASN A 124 5.44 -26.38 -17.51
CA ASN A 124 5.87 -27.36 -16.50
C ASN A 124 7.11 -28.12 -16.97
N GLU A 125 7.12 -28.60 -18.21
CA GLU A 125 8.27 -29.32 -18.80
C GLU A 125 9.51 -28.42 -18.83
N LEU A 126 9.38 -27.14 -19.17
CA LEU A 126 10.48 -26.18 -19.13
C LEU A 126 10.98 -25.93 -17.71
N LEU A 127 10.08 -25.92 -16.71
CA LEU A 127 10.45 -25.78 -15.30
C LEU A 127 11.10 -27.04 -14.71
N GLU A 128 10.85 -28.22 -15.27
CA GLU A 128 11.59 -29.44 -14.93
C GLU A 128 13.07 -29.33 -15.33
N VAL A 129 13.36 -28.70 -16.47
CA VAL A 129 14.72 -28.46 -16.95
C VAL A 129 15.40 -27.35 -16.14
N ASN A 130 14.68 -26.27 -15.88
CA ASN A 130 15.20 -25.14 -15.10
C ASN A 130 14.19 -24.63 -14.09
N PRO A 131 14.15 -25.19 -12.87
CA PRO A 131 13.21 -24.81 -11.82
C PRO A 131 13.39 -23.36 -11.31
N TYR A 132 14.54 -22.77 -11.57
CA TYR A 132 14.89 -21.42 -11.08
C TYR A 132 14.54 -20.31 -12.06
N TRP A 133 13.93 -20.61 -13.19
CA TRP A 133 13.57 -19.61 -14.19
C TRP A 133 12.31 -18.82 -13.81
N ARG A 134 12.52 -17.66 -13.20
CA ARG A 134 11.44 -16.76 -12.74
C ARG A 134 10.41 -16.41 -13.81
N GLY A 135 10.87 -16.17 -15.04
CA GLY A 135 9.99 -15.82 -16.16
C GLY A 135 8.92 -16.87 -16.41
N LEU A 136 9.29 -18.17 -16.33
CA LEU A 136 8.35 -19.29 -16.51
C LEU A 136 7.35 -19.40 -15.36
N TRP A 137 7.77 -19.16 -14.11
CA TRP A 137 6.85 -19.13 -12.98
C TRP A 137 5.80 -18.02 -13.14
N ARG A 138 6.23 -16.81 -13.53
CA ARG A 138 5.31 -15.69 -13.78
C ARG A 138 4.39 -16.00 -14.94
N ARG A 139 4.90 -16.60 -16.04
CA ARG A 139 4.09 -17.02 -17.20
C ARG A 139 3.02 -18.03 -16.79
N LYS A 140 3.38 -19.02 -15.95
CA LYS A 140 2.42 -20.00 -15.44
C LYS A 140 1.30 -19.37 -14.63
N ILE A 141 1.62 -18.42 -13.75
CA ILE A 141 0.64 -17.68 -12.95
C ILE A 141 -0.30 -16.88 -13.86
N GLU A 142 0.25 -16.23 -14.88
CA GLU A 142 -0.51 -15.45 -15.85
C GLU A 142 -1.48 -16.33 -16.66
N LEU A 143 -1.03 -17.51 -17.10
CA LEU A 143 -1.87 -18.49 -17.79
C LEU A 143 -3.02 -18.99 -16.91
N TYR A 144 -2.78 -19.26 -15.62
CA TYR A 144 -3.87 -19.59 -14.68
C TYR A 144 -4.89 -18.45 -14.55
N ARG A 145 -4.43 -17.19 -14.50
CA ARG A 145 -5.34 -16.03 -14.47
C ARG A 145 -6.16 -15.89 -15.74
N LYS A 146 -5.54 -16.12 -16.91
CA LYS A 146 -6.26 -16.13 -18.20
C LYS A 146 -7.33 -17.23 -18.26
N GLN A 147 -7.11 -18.36 -17.58
CA GLN A 147 -8.13 -19.41 -17.38
C GLN A 147 -9.22 -19.03 -16.37
N ASN A 148 -9.20 -17.83 -15.77
CA ASN A 148 -10.02 -17.46 -14.63
C ASN A 148 -9.83 -18.39 -13.40
N ASN A 149 -8.67 -19.01 -13.28
CA ASN A 149 -8.31 -19.88 -12.18
C ASN A 149 -7.41 -19.15 -11.17
N ASP A 150 -7.96 -18.10 -10.58
CA ASP A 150 -7.26 -17.27 -9.61
C ASP A 150 -6.83 -18.05 -8.35
N VAL A 151 -7.56 -19.10 -8.00
CA VAL A 151 -7.25 -19.96 -6.85
C VAL A 151 -5.89 -20.65 -7.02
N GLU A 152 -5.65 -21.25 -8.20
CA GLU A 152 -4.36 -21.91 -8.47
C GLU A 152 -3.24 -20.89 -8.71
N ALA A 153 -3.54 -19.74 -9.31
CA ALA A 153 -2.58 -18.64 -9.44
C ALA A 153 -2.09 -18.15 -8.06
N ASP A 154 -3.00 -17.91 -7.13
CA ASP A 154 -2.68 -17.46 -5.76
C ASP A 154 -1.95 -18.54 -4.95
N ARG A 155 -2.39 -19.80 -5.09
CA ARG A 155 -1.71 -20.96 -4.46
C ARG A 155 -0.27 -21.06 -4.95
N LEU A 156 -0.04 -20.89 -6.24
CA LEU A 156 1.28 -20.95 -6.84
C LEU A 156 2.16 -19.81 -6.36
N LEU A 157 1.63 -18.56 -6.35
CA LEU A 157 2.34 -17.40 -5.83
C LEU A 157 2.76 -17.60 -4.37
N LYS A 158 1.86 -18.10 -3.53
CA LYS A 158 2.15 -18.39 -2.12
C LYS A 158 3.28 -19.41 -1.99
N ARG A 159 3.22 -20.52 -2.76
CA ARG A 159 4.25 -21.55 -2.76
C ARG A 159 5.60 -21.02 -3.22
N ILE A 160 5.62 -20.24 -4.29
CA ILE A 160 6.86 -19.69 -4.86
C ILE A 160 7.49 -18.69 -3.89
N ASN A 161 6.69 -17.83 -3.24
CA ASN A 161 7.20 -16.90 -2.25
C ASN A 161 7.81 -17.62 -1.02
N GLN A 162 7.30 -18.82 -0.68
CA GLN A 162 7.90 -19.65 0.38
C GLN A 162 9.22 -20.26 -0.05
N ILE A 163 9.35 -20.70 -1.31
CA ILE A 163 10.57 -21.32 -1.85
C ILE A 163 11.65 -20.25 -2.11
N TYR A 164 11.27 -19.08 -2.58
CA TYR A 164 12.16 -17.98 -2.93
C TYR A 164 11.86 -16.70 -2.11
N PRO A 165 12.03 -16.72 -0.77
CA PRO A 165 11.60 -15.62 0.10
C PRO A 165 12.37 -14.31 -0.15
N ASN A 166 13.57 -14.41 -0.71
CA ASN A 166 14.44 -13.27 -1.02
C ASN A 166 14.23 -12.71 -2.43
N ASP A 167 13.35 -13.32 -3.24
CA ASP A 167 13.05 -12.83 -4.56
C ASP A 167 12.07 -11.65 -4.49
N THR A 168 12.60 -10.45 -4.68
CA THR A 168 11.84 -9.20 -4.55
C THR A 168 10.73 -9.05 -5.59
N ILE A 169 10.88 -9.65 -6.78
CA ILE A 169 9.89 -9.54 -7.87
C ILE A 169 8.72 -10.47 -7.57
N LEU A 170 8.99 -11.76 -7.32
CA LEU A 170 7.95 -12.73 -6.95
C LEU A 170 7.20 -12.33 -5.69
N ARG A 171 7.91 -11.76 -4.71
CA ARG A 171 7.31 -11.23 -3.49
C ARG A 171 6.36 -10.05 -3.76
N LYS A 172 6.74 -9.13 -4.65
CA LYS A 172 5.85 -8.03 -5.06
C LYS A 172 4.61 -8.53 -5.78
N ASP A 173 4.78 -9.49 -6.71
CA ASP A 173 3.65 -10.10 -7.42
C ASP A 173 2.70 -10.81 -6.44
N TYR A 174 3.24 -11.49 -5.42
CA TYR A 174 2.45 -12.14 -4.37
C TYR A 174 1.67 -11.12 -3.52
N ILE A 175 2.34 -10.07 -3.05
CA ILE A 175 1.69 -8.99 -2.27
C ILE A 175 0.57 -8.35 -3.10
N TYR A 176 0.84 -8.00 -4.36
CA TYR A 176 -0.15 -7.40 -5.25
C TYR A 176 -1.38 -8.29 -5.44
N SER A 177 -1.18 -9.60 -5.69
CA SER A 177 -2.31 -10.55 -5.82
C SER A 177 -3.14 -10.61 -4.53
N MET A 178 -2.49 -10.63 -3.37
CA MET A 178 -3.17 -10.63 -2.08
C MET A 178 -3.94 -9.33 -1.83
N GLU A 179 -3.39 -8.18 -2.22
CA GLU A 179 -4.07 -6.88 -2.13
C GLU A 179 -5.31 -6.82 -3.00
N VAL A 180 -5.22 -7.30 -4.25
CA VAL A 180 -6.38 -7.39 -5.15
C VAL A 180 -7.47 -8.27 -4.54
N GLY A 181 -7.11 -9.46 -4.06
CA GLY A 181 -8.05 -10.36 -3.40
C GLY A 181 -8.67 -9.73 -2.15
N TYR A 182 -7.89 -9.07 -1.32
CA TYR A 182 -8.39 -8.32 -0.16
C TYR A 182 -9.40 -7.25 -0.56
N GLN A 183 -9.09 -6.44 -1.57
CA GLN A 183 -10.00 -5.38 -2.03
C GLN A 183 -11.32 -5.93 -2.57
N GLN A 184 -11.30 -7.06 -3.25
CA GLN A 184 -12.51 -7.75 -3.71
C GLN A 184 -13.38 -8.23 -2.54
N MET A 185 -12.77 -8.85 -1.52
CA MET A 185 -13.46 -9.31 -0.29
C MET A 185 -14.05 -8.12 0.49
N LYS A 186 -13.30 -7.04 0.60
CA LYS A 186 -13.76 -5.79 1.25
C LYS A 186 -14.99 -5.20 0.54
N LYS A 187 -14.96 -5.13 -0.79
CA LYS A 187 -16.10 -4.65 -1.61
C LYS A 187 -17.30 -5.60 -1.54
N GLY A 188 -17.05 -6.91 -1.52
CA GLY A 188 -18.09 -7.94 -1.39
C GLY A 188 -18.72 -8.04 0.01
N GLY A 189 -18.22 -7.29 1.00
CA GLY A 189 -18.74 -7.29 2.37
C GLY A 189 -18.32 -8.51 3.20
N ASN A 190 -17.43 -9.36 2.69
CA ASN A 190 -16.94 -10.54 3.39
C ASN A 190 -15.80 -10.17 4.36
N ARG A 191 -16.18 -9.60 5.51
CA ARG A 191 -15.23 -9.04 6.49
C ARG A 191 -14.30 -10.10 7.08
N LYS A 192 -14.80 -11.29 7.36
CA LYS A 192 -14.00 -12.36 7.97
C LYS A 192 -12.84 -12.76 7.05
N GLU A 193 -13.12 -13.03 5.78
CA GLU A 193 -12.08 -13.37 4.81
C GLU A 193 -11.12 -12.19 4.55
N ALA A 194 -11.65 -10.95 4.56
CA ALA A 194 -10.81 -9.75 4.44
C ALA A 194 -9.81 -9.63 5.61
N ILE A 195 -10.24 -9.93 6.85
CA ILE A 195 -9.37 -9.96 8.05
C ILE A 195 -8.31 -11.06 7.92
N GLU A 196 -8.70 -12.26 7.47
CA GLU A 196 -7.76 -13.37 7.26
C GLU A 196 -6.69 -12.99 6.21
N LYS A 197 -7.11 -12.38 5.10
CA LYS A 197 -6.22 -11.94 4.03
C LYS A 197 -5.26 -10.82 4.49
N LEU A 198 -5.76 -9.82 5.25
CA LEU A 198 -4.92 -8.79 5.85
C LEU A 198 -3.91 -9.36 6.85
N THR A 199 -4.32 -10.37 7.62
CA THR A 199 -3.41 -11.04 8.55
C THR A 199 -2.26 -11.74 7.80
N GLU A 200 -2.52 -12.32 6.64
CA GLU A 200 -1.49 -12.89 5.77
C GLU A 200 -0.60 -11.78 5.16
N LEU A 201 -1.19 -10.68 4.69
CA LEU A 201 -0.46 -9.52 4.16
C LEU A 201 0.50 -8.92 5.18
N ILE A 202 0.05 -8.76 6.42
CA ILE A 202 0.88 -8.26 7.53
C ILE A 202 2.10 -9.17 7.78
N LYS A 203 1.96 -10.51 7.67
CA LYS A 203 3.09 -11.45 7.81
C LYS A 203 4.14 -11.26 6.73
N VAL A 204 3.70 -10.96 5.50
CA VAL A 204 4.59 -10.77 4.35
C VAL A 204 5.16 -9.36 4.31
N SER A 205 4.39 -8.35 4.70
CA SER A 205 4.78 -6.93 4.67
C SER A 205 4.43 -6.23 6.00
N PRO A 206 5.17 -6.52 7.09
CA PRO A 206 4.83 -6.03 8.43
C PRO A 206 5.06 -4.53 8.64
N GLN A 207 5.71 -3.85 7.71
CA GLN A 207 5.95 -2.39 7.77
C GLN A 207 4.89 -1.57 7.05
N ASN A 208 3.84 -2.20 6.51
CA ASN A 208 2.75 -1.48 5.85
C ASN A 208 1.70 -1.05 6.89
N GLU A 209 1.67 0.25 7.19
CA GLU A 209 0.77 0.86 8.16
C GLU A 209 -0.71 0.68 7.79
N GLU A 210 -1.04 0.78 6.49
CA GLU A 210 -2.43 0.71 6.01
C GLU A 210 -3.09 -0.63 6.34
N TYR A 211 -2.36 -1.74 6.30
CA TYR A 211 -2.92 -3.04 6.63
C TYR A 211 -3.37 -3.12 8.10
N TYR A 212 -2.60 -2.51 9.01
CA TYR A 212 -2.98 -2.45 10.43
C TYR A 212 -4.18 -1.54 10.65
N LEU A 213 -4.23 -0.40 9.98
CA LEU A 213 -5.37 0.51 10.07
C LEU A 213 -6.65 -0.12 9.50
N ASP A 214 -6.54 -0.82 8.39
CA ASP A 214 -7.66 -1.52 7.76
C ASP A 214 -8.19 -2.66 8.64
N ILE A 215 -7.33 -3.52 9.20
CA ILE A 215 -7.76 -4.62 10.07
C ILE A 215 -8.39 -4.10 11.37
N ILE A 216 -7.85 -3.01 11.94
CA ILE A 216 -8.43 -2.32 13.08
C ILE A 216 -9.84 -1.82 12.74
N ASN A 217 -9.99 -1.14 11.60
CA ASN A 217 -11.29 -0.61 11.18
C ASN A 217 -12.33 -1.71 10.93
N LEU A 218 -11.94 -2.85 10.36
CA LEU A 218 -12.83 -4.00 10.18
C LEU A 218 -13.33 -4.54 11.52
N HIS A 219 -12.44 -4.70 12.50
CA HIS A 219 -12.84 -5.14 13.85
C HIS A 219 -13.74 -4.12 14.55
N LEU A 220 -13.49 -2.81 14.37
CA LEU A 220 -14.37 -1.78 14.91
C LEU A 220 -15.77 -1.82 14.29
N GLN A 221 -15.87 -2.07 12.96
CA GLN A 221 -17.14 -2.24 12.27
C GLN A 221 -17.92 -3.47 12.75
N GLU A 222 -17.24 -4.50 13.25
CA GLU A 222 -17.84 -5.68 13.89
C GLU A 222 -18.19 -5.44 15.37
N GLY A 223 -17.87 -4.26 15.92
CA GLY A 223 -18.04 -3.96 17.34
C GLY A 223 -16.98 -4.59 18.25
N ASN A 224 -15.96 -5.26 17.69
CA ASN A 224 -14.93 -5.96 18.45
C ASN A 224 -13.77 -5.02 18.81
N ARG A 225 -14.01 -4.11 19.76
CA ARG A 225 -13.05 -3.09 20.18
C ARG A 225 -11.77 -3.66 20.82
N GLU A 226 -11.87 -4.76 21.55
CA GLU A 226 -10.70 -5.39 22.16
C GLU A 226 -9.76 -6.01 21.12
N ALA A 227 -10.29 -6.66 20.08
CA ALA A 227 -9.47 -7.14 18.96
C ALA A 227 -8.82 -5.98 18.21
N ALA A 228 -9.56 -4.88 17.96
CA ALA A 228 -9.02 -3.67 17.36
C ALA A 228 -7.87 -3.09 18.19
N LEU A 229 -8.01 -3.08 19.53
CA LEU A 229 -6.97 -2.64 20.45
C LEU A 229 -5.73 -3.54 20.39
N GLY A 230 -5.92 -4.85 20.30
CA GLY A 230 -4.85 -5.83 20.09
C GLY A 230 -4.06 -5.56 18.80
N TRP A 231 -4.77 -5.38 17.68
CA TRP A 231 -4.14 -5.08 16.39
C TRP A 231 -3.41 -3.74 16.38
N SER A 232 -3.91 -2.72 17.10
CA SER A 232 -3.19 -1.46 17.26
C SER A 232 -1.85 -1.63 18.00
N SER A 233 -1.80 -2.55 18.98
CA SER A 233 -0.55 -2.90 19.68
C SER A 233 0.43 -3.61 18.76
N ASN A 234 -0.05 -4.59 17.96
CA ASN A 234 0.78 -5.30 16.99
C ASN A 234 1.36 -4.34 15.94
N GLY A 235 0.53 -3.41 15.45
CA GLY A 235 0.97 -2.38 14.51
C GLY A 235 2.04 -1.47 15.10
N LEU A 236 1.88 -1.01 16.33
CA LEU A 236 2.87 -0.18 17.02
C LEU A 236 4.15 -0.94 17.39
N ALA A 237 4.08 -2.25 17.61
CA ALA A 237 5.26 -3.08 17.78
C ALA A 237 6.08 -3.18 16.49
N ALA A 238 5.41 -3.26 15.33
CA ALA A 238 6.06 -3.29 14.02
C ALA A 238 6.51 -1.88 13.56
N ILE A 239 5.70 -0.84 13.82
CA ILE A 239 5.91 0.54 13.36
C ILE A 239 5.78 1.51 14.56
N PRO A 240 6.77 1.57 15.46
CA PRO A 240 6.65 2.31 16.73
C PRO A 240 6.44 3.82 16.58
N GLY A 241 6.83 4.40 15.44
CA GLY A 241 6.70 5.84 15.16
C GLY A 241 5.42 6.27 14.46
N SER A 242 4.50 5.32 14.15
CA SER A 242 3.28 5.61 13.42
C SER A 242 2.33 6.53 14.19
N GLY A 243 2.20 7.77 13.74
CA GLY A 243 1.26 8.74 14.32
C GLY A 243 -0.20 8.30 14.15
N ALA A 244 -0.55 7.68 13.03
CA ALA A 244 -1.89 7.21 12.76
C ALA A 244 -2.30 6.07 13.70
N LEU A 245 -1.43 5.09 13.93
CA LEU A 245 -1.67 3.99 14.87
C LEU A 245 -1.72 4.47 16.32
N ILE A 246 -0.89 5.45 16.71
CA ILE A 246 -0.94 6.07 18.04
C ILE A 246 -2.30 6.72 18.27
N VAL A 247 -2.74 7.57 17.36
CA VAL A 247 -4.05 8.24 17.43
C VAL A 247 -5.18 7.23 17.44
N LYS A 248 -5.12 6.22 16.57
CA LYS A 248 -6.15 5.18 16.47
C LYS A 248 -6.28 4.38 17.77
N ARG A 249 -5.16 3.96 18.37
CA ARG A 249 -5.17 3.27 19.66
C ARG A 249 -5.77 4.12 20.77
N ALA A 250 -5.38 5.38 20.84
CA ALA A 250 -5.90 6.32 21.83
C ALA A 250 -7.42 6.51 21.67
N SER A 251 -7.92 6.63 20.44
CA SER A 251 -9.36 6.68 20.13
C SER A 251 -10.11 5.43 20.59
N ILE A 252 -9.57 4.23 20.33
CA ILE A 252 -10.20 2.98 20.77
C ILE A 252 -10.28 2.91 22.31
N LEU A 253 -9.21 3.30 23.00
CA LEU A 253 -9.20 3.36 24.47
C LEU A 253 -10.24 4.35 25.01
N SER A 254 -10.45 5.49 24.35
CA SER A 254 -11.51 6.44 24.68
C SER A 254 -12.91 5.85 24.47
N GLU A 255 -13.16 5.20 23.34
CA GLU A 255 -14.41 4.50 23.07
C GLU A 255 -14.75 3.40 24.10
N LEU A 256 -13.72 2.81 24.72
CA LEU A 256 -13.82 1.84 25.82
C LEU A 256 -13.94 2.54 27.19
N ALA A 257 -14.00 3.87 27.23
CA ALA A 257 -13.98 4.68 28.46
C ALA A 257 -12.74 4.43 29.37
N ARG A 258 -11.63 3.93 28.79
CA ARG A 258 -10.36 3.66 29.48
C ARG A 258 -9.47 4.92 29.47
N TYR A 259 -10.03 6.07 29.88
CA TYR A 259 -9.37 7.37 29.79
C TYR A 259 -8.01 7.46 30.51
N PRO A 260 -7.84 6.91 31.74
CA PRO A 260 -6.53 6.97 32.39
C PRO A 260 -5.44 6.26 31.60
N GLU A 261 -5.77 5.13 31.00
CA GLU A 261 -4.84 4.37 30.14
C GLU A 261 -4.55 5.10 28.83
N ALA A 262 -5.58 5.67 28.18
CA ALA A 262 -5.43 6.46 26.98
C ALA A 262 -4.51 7.66 27.19
N LEU A 263 -4.72 8.42 28.27
CA LEU A 263 -3.91 9.59 28.62
C LEU A 263 -2.46 9.22 28.98
N ALA A 264 -2.27 8.12 29.72
CA ALA A 264 -0.93 7.64 30.03
C ALA A 264 -0.18 7.20 28.77
N PHE A 265 -0.85 6.43 27.92
CA PHE A 265 -0.30 5.97 26.65
C PHE A 265 0.11 7.13 25.74
N ILE A 266 -0.80 8.09 25.47
CA ILE A 266 -0.53 9.16 24.53
C ILE A 266 0.55 10.13 25.06
N ARG A 267 0.60 10.36 26.36
CA ARG A 267 1.64 11.16 27.03
C ARG A 267 3.03 10.55 26.85
N GLU A 268 3.14 9.23 26.94
CA GLU A 268 4.40 8.52 26.69
C GLU A 268 4.80 8.60 25.20
N GLN A 269 3.84 8.48 24.29
CA GLN A 269 4.12 8.62 22.86
C GLN A 269 4.55 10.04 22.47
N MET A 270 3.99 11.06 23.10
CA MET A 270 4.37 12.48 22.88
C MET A 270 5.84 12.77 23.17
N LYS A 271 6.47 12.01 24.06
CA LYS A 271 7.92 12.15 24.33
C LYS A 271 8.77 11.80 23.12
N ARG A 272 8.27 10.90 22.24
CA ARG A 272 8.98 10.40 21.05
C ARG A 272 8.50 11.04 19.75
N ASN A 273 7.20 11.30 19.67
CA ASN A 273 6.53 11.88 18.50
C ASN A 273 5.48 12.90 18.97
N ASN A 274 5.84 14.18 18.91
CA ASN A 274 4.96 15.27 19.32
C ASN A 274 4.31 15.96 18.11
N SER A 275 3.72 15.17 17.20
CA SER A 275 3.03 15.70 16.02
C SER A 275 1.74 16.46 16.40
N PRO A 276 1.27 17.41 15.57
CA PRO A 276 0.02 18.14 15.81
C PRO A 276 -1.20 17.23 15.98
N ALA A 277 -1.24 16.09 15.28
CA ALA A 277 -2.33 15.12 15.38
C ALA A 277 -2.36 14.45 16.77
N ILE A 278 -1.20 14.03 17.29
CA ILE A 278 -1.08 13.41 18.61
C ILE A 278 -1.43 14.44 19.71
N ARG A 279 -0.97 15.69 19.59
CA ARG A 279 -1.34 16.75 20.54
C ARG A 279 -2.83 17.05 20.56
N ARG A 280 -3.47 17.11 19.39
CA ARG A 280 -4.92 17.28 19.31
C ARG A 280 -5.64 16.13 19.99
N MET A 281 -5.27 14.89 19.67
CA MET A 281 -5.86 13.71 20.30
C MET A 281 -5.69 13.72 21.84
N TYR A 282 -4.52 14.13 22.35
CA TYR A 282 -4.31 14.28 23.78
C TYR A 282 -5.28 15.28 24.43
N ASN A 283 -5.45 16.46 23.80
CA ASN A 283 -6.37 17.49 24.29
C ASN A 283 -7.83 17.05 24.22
N ASP A 284 -8.22 16.33 23.17
CA ASP A 284 -9.58 15.78 23.02
C ASP A 284 -9.85 14.70 24.08
N LEU A 285 -8.87 13.85 24.37
CA LEU A 285 -8.96 12.87 25.47
C LEU A 285 -9.09 13.52 26.85
N LEU A 286 -8.40 14.63 27.11
CA LEU A 286 -8.55 15.40 28.35
C LEU A 286 -9.97 15.93 28.51
N MET A 287 -10.57 16.43 27.41
CA MET A 287 -11.96 16.89 27.39
C MET A 287 -12.96 15.75 27.66
N GLU A 288 -12.77 14.61 26.98
CA GLU A 288 -13.64 13.44 27.16
C GLU A 288 -13.51 12.86 28.58
N ALA A 289 -12.28 12.78 29.11
CA ALA A 289 -12.02 12.35 30.46
C ALA A 289 -12.65 13.30 31.49
N ALA A 290 -12.58 14.62 31.26
CA ALA A 290 -13.18 15.63 32.12
C ALA A 290 -14.72 15.49 32.16
N ARG A 291 -15.36 15.25 31.02
CA ARG A 291 -16.82 15.02 30.92
C ARG A 291 -17.25 13.71 31.60
N ALA A 292 -16.41 12.70 31.52
CA ALA A 292 -16.71 11.38 32.10
C ALA A 292 -16.46 11.34 33.61
N GLU A 293 -15.68 12.28 34.16
CA GLU A 293 -15.31 12.29 35.57
C GLU A 293 -16.52 12.61 36.46
N LYS A 294 -16.89 11.65 37.30
CA LYS A 294 -18.03 11.80 38.22
C LYS A 294 -17.64 11.89 39.68
N GLN A 295 -16.42 11.50 40.03
CA GLN A 295 -15.98 11.36 41.41
C GLN A 295 -14.92 12.38 41.81
N ARG A 296 -14.21 12.94 40.84
CA ARG A 296 -13.14 13.92 41.05
C ARG A 296 -13.48 15.21 40.34
N ASP A 297 -12.85 16.30 40.80
CA ASP A 297 -12.98 17.57 40.13
C ASP A 297 -12.32 17.58 38.74
N PRO A 298 -13.07 17.81 37.67
CA PRO A 298 -12.53 17.86 36.32
C PRO A 298 -11.75 19.13 35.98
N TYR A 299 -11.62 20.08 36.93
CA TYR A 299 -10.99 21.40 36.72
C TYR A 299 -9.60 21.28 36.09
N VAL A 300 -8.75 20.41 36.64
CA VAL A 300 -7.38 20.19 36.11
C VAL A 300 -7.40 19.64 34.69
N LEU A 301 -8.29 18.71 34.38
CA LEU A 301 -8.38 18.11 33.04
C LEU A 301 -8.85 19.13 32.00
N TYR A 302 -9.88 19.93 32.33
CA TYR A 302 -10.32 21.04 31.48
C TYR A 302 -9.24 22.10 31.29
N GLY A 303 -8.51 22.44 32.34
CA GLY A 303 -7.40 23.41 32.30
C GLY A 303 -6.30 22.95 31.37
N MET A 304 -5.83 21.72 31.53
CA MET A 304 -4.80 21.12 30.66
C MET A 304 -5.24 21.04 29.18
N ALA A 305 -6.49 20.72 28.92
CA ALA A 305 -7.05 20.68 27.56
C ALA A 305 -7.06 22.09 26.95
N TYR A 306 -7.56 23.08 27.70
CA TYR A 306 -7.69 24.45 27.25
C TYR A 306 -6.33 25.11 26.98
N GLU A 307 -5.38 24.96 27.87
CA GLU A 307 -3.99 25.45 27.72
C GLU A 307 -3.26 24.71 26.59
N GLY A 308 -3.54 23.43 26.39
CA GLY A 308 -2.99 22.62 25.31
C GLY A 308 -3.50 23.00 23.91
N GLY A 309 -4.47 23.93 23.84
CA GLY A 309 -4.99 24.49 22.59
C GLY A 309 -6.40 24.07 22.21
N ASN A 310 -7.09 23.23 22.98
CA ASN A 310 -8.51 22.96 22.81
C ASN A 310 -9.35 24.08 23.43
N LYS A 311 -9.46 25.20 22.70
CA LYS A 311 -10.18 26.42 23.15
C LYS A 311 -11.70 26.27 23.08
N ASN A 312 -12.23 25.19 23.66
CA ASN A 312 -13.64 24.85 23.66
C ASN A 312 -14.40 25.75 24.63
N LYS A 313 -15.60 26.20 24.22
CA LYS A 313 -16.48 27.04 25.05
C LYS A 313 -16.90 26.36 26.35
N GLU A 314 -17.23 25.07 26.29
CA GLU A 314 -17.61 24.27 27.46
C GLU A 314 -16.51 24.26 28.53
N ALA A 315 -15.24 24.04 28.11
CA ALA A 315 -14.13 24.09 29.03
C ALA A 315 -13.93 25.49 29.62
N LEU A 316 -14.00 26.52 28.78
CA LEU A 316 -13.86 27.90 29.22
C LEU A 316 -14.94 28.31 30.24
N ASP A 317 -16.21 27.98 29.96
CA ASP A 317 -17.32 28.29 30.85
C ASP A 317 -17.20 27.56 32.19
N TYR A 318 -16.80 26.28 32.16
CA TYR A 318 -16.55 25.52 33.39
C TYR A 318 -15.39 26.09 34.20
N LEU A 319 -14.26 26.37 33.57
CA LEU A 319 -13.06 26.92 34.20
C LEU A 319 -13.29 28.30 34.79
N LEU A 320 -13.95 29.17 34.01
CA LEU A 320 -14.31 30.51 34.47
C LEU A 320 -15.27 30.46 35.67
N ASN A 321 -16.35 29.69 35.61
CA ASN A 321 -17.28 29.56 36.71
C ASN A 321 -16.60 29.02 37.98
N THR A 322 -15.82 27.94 37.82
CA THR A 322 -15.19 27.25 38.93
C THR A 322 -14.10 28.10 39.57
N SER A 323 -13.24 28.80 38.78
CA SER A 323 -12.19 29.65 39.30
C SER A 323 -12.74 30.85 40.08
N VAL A 324 -13.78 31.49 39.56
CA VAL A 324 -14.45 32.61 40.28
C VAL A 324 -15.11 32.10 41.57
N THR A 325 -15.85 30.99 41.54
CA THR A 325 -16.55 30.43 42.71
C THR A 325 -15.61 29.99 43.80
N ARG A 326 -14.44 29.45 43.46
CA ARG A 326 -13.42 28.95 44.40
C ARG A 326 -12.38 29.98 44.80
N GLY A 327 -12.45 31.17 44.25
CA GLY A 327 -11.49 32.24 44.53
C GLY A 327 -10.07 31.97 43.99
N TYR A 328 -9.96 31.21 42.88
CA TYR A 328 -8.68 31.00 42.18
C TYR A 328 -8.38 32.25 41.34
N THR A 329 -7.88 33.29 42.01
CA THR A 329 -7.80 34.65 41.47
C THR A 329 -7.05 34.77 40.16
N ASP A 330 -5.86 34.20 40.06
CA ASP A 330 -5.02 34.29 38.86
C ASP A 330 -5.68 33.56 37.66
N ASP A 331 -6.21 32.37 37.90
CA ASP A 331 -6.93 31.58 36.91
C ASP A 331 -8.20 32.30 36.44
N ALA A 332 -8.96 32.87 37.40
CA ALA A 332 -10.18 33.61 37.12
C ALA A 332 -9.91 34.83 36.22
N LEU A 333 -8.88 35.62 36.54
CA LEU A 333 -8.45 36.76 35.72
C LEU A 333 -8.02 36.31 34.31
N PHE A 334 -7.34 35.18 34.22
CA PHE A 334 -6.95 34.61 32.93
C PHE A 334 -8.18 34.18 32.10
N TYR A 335 -9.10 33.42 32.70
CA TYR A 335 -10.29 32.92 31.97
C TYR A 335 -11.30 34.03 31.67
N ILE A 336 -11.41 35.10 32.49
CA ILE A 336 -12.17 36.31 32.16
C ILE A 336 -11.64 36.96 30.88
N ARG A 337 -10.31 37.11 30.76
CA ARG A 337 -9.68 37.70 29.57
C ARG A 337 -9.94 36.82 28.33
N GLU A 338 -9.81 35.54 28.46
CA GLU A 338 -10.10 34.60 27.37
C GLU A 338 -11.59 34.62 26.98
N ALA A 339 -12.49 34.65 27.95
CA ALA A 339 -13.92 34.76 27.73
C ALA A 339 -14.33 36.06 27.03
N LYS A 340 -13.71 37.18 27.41
CA LYS A 340 -13.92 38.47 26.72
C LYS A 340 -13.50 38.44 25.25
N LYS A 341 -12.43 37.70 24.90
CA LYS A 341 -12.02 37.50 23.52
C LYS A 341 -13.03 36.68 22.73
N GLN A 342 -13.68 35.71 23.37
CA GLN A 342 -14.57 34.76 22.72
C GLN A 342 -16.03 35.23 22.64
N TYR A 343 -16.52 35.88 23.70
CA TYR A 343 -17.92 36.34 23.84
C TYR A 343 -18.10 37.85 23.67
N GLY A 344 -17.00 38.59 23.70
CA GLY A 344 -16.99 40.05 23.66
C GLY A 344 -16.81 40.71 25.03
N ASN A 345 -16.24 41.94 25.01
CA ASN A 345 -15.89 42.69 26.22
C ASN A 345 -17.08 43.17 27.07
N ASN A 346 -18.27 43.04 26.51
CA ASN A 346 -19.48 43.59 27.08
C ASN A 346 -20.52 42.52 27.42
N ASP A 347 -20.15 41.24 27.32
CA ASP A 347 -21.04 40.15 27.73
C ASP A 347 -21.44 40.31 29.21
N LYS A 348 -22.75 40.28 29.47
CA LYS A 348 -23.34 40.51 30.79
C LYS A 348 -22.85 39.51 31.84
N GLY A 349 -22.77 38.20 31.44
CA GLY A 349 -22.36 37.14 32.34
C GLY A 349 -20.89 37.24 32.73
N ILE A 350 -20.05 37.68 31.79
CA ILE A 350 -18.62 37.86 32.01
C ILE A 350 -18.38 39.08 32.88
N LEU A 351 -19.05 40.20 32.62
CA LEU A 351 -18.95 41.42 33.46
C LEU A 351 -19.39 41.12 34.89
N TYR A 352 -20.46 40.35 35.09
CA TYR A 352 -20.90 39.96 36.44
C TYR A 352 -19.85 39.10 37.15
N LYS A 353 -19.24 38.13 36.49
CA LYS A 353 -18.17 37.31 37.06
C LYS A 353 -16.92 38.16 37.40
N GLU A 354 -16.60 39.12 36.55
CA GLU A 354 -15.51 40.06 36.80
C GLU A 354 -15.79 40.94 38.03
N TYR A 355 -17.00 41.45 38.15
CA TYR A 355 -17.43 42.19 39.33
C TYR A 355 -17.32 41.34 40.60
N MET A 356 -17.85 40.10 40.58
CA MET A 356 -17.76 39.17 41.71
C MET A 356 -16.31 38.88 42.11
N LEU A 357 -15.42 38.69 41.11
CA LEU A 357 -14.00 38.47 41.37
C LEU A 357 -13.33 39.66 42.02
N TYR A 358 -13.56 40.91 41.55
CA TYR A 358 -13.01 42.09 42.15
C TYR A 358 -13.52 42.32 43.58
N ARG A 359 -14.78 41.99 43.86
CA ARG A 359 -15.32 41.98 45.22
C ARG A 359 -14.59 40.99 46.15
N GLN A 360 -14.33 39.80 45.68
CA GLN A 360 -13.57 38.76 46.41
C GLN A 360 -12.12 39.20 46.68
N MET A 361 -11.54 39.95 45.75
CA MET A 361 -10.17 40.47 45.88
C MET A 361 -10.07 41.73 46.76
N ASN A 362 -11.19 42.27 47.22
CA ASN A 362 -11.31 43.58 47.89
C ASN A 362 -10.80 44.75 47.03
N GLU A 363 -10.92 44.63 45.72
CA GLU A 363 -10.59 45.68 44.74
C GLU A 363 -11.85 46.53 44.45
N ASP A 364 -12.25 47.32 45.44
CA ASP A 364 -13.55 48.05 45.43
C ASP A 364 -13.67 49.02 44.25
N ASP A 365 -12.60 49.72 43.86
CA ASP A 365 -12.61 50.63 42.71
C ASP A 365 -12.86 49.92 41.39
N LEU A 366 -12.24 48.74 41.19
CA LEU A 366 -12.45 47.92 40.00
C LEU A 366 -13.84 47.30 39.98
N ALA A 367 -14.31 46.83 41.14
CA ALA A 367 -15.68 46.31 41.28
C ALA A 367 -16.72 47.41 40.96
N TYR A 368 -16.55 48.60 41.49
CA TYR A 368 -17.44 49.74 41.23
C TYR A 368 -17.45 50.13 39.73
N SER A 369 -16.27 50.26 39.14
CA SER A 369 -16.16 50.61 37.71
C SER A 369 -16.81 49.58 36.81
N THR A 370 -16.68 48.28 37.14
CA THR A 370 -17.32 47.17 36.39
C THR A 370 -18.83 47.19 36.58
N LEU A 371 -19.33 47.43 37.78
CA LEU A 371 -20.75 47.55 38.07
C LEU A 371 -21.38 48.77 37.34
N LYS A 372 -20.69 49.90 37.33
CA LYS A 372 -21.12 51.09 36.58
C LYS A 372 -21.24 50.80 35.08
N LYS A 373 -20.24 50.15 34.54
CA LYS A 373 -20.29 49.71 33.11
C LYS A 373 -21.45 48.77 32.83
N MET A 374 -21.72 47.83 33.74
CA MET A 374 -22.90 46.93 33.60
C MET A 374 -24.22 47.72 33.62
N TYR A 375 -24.34 48.66 34.52
CA TYR A 375 -25.54 49.51 34.62
C TYR A 375 -25.78 50.34 33.34
N GLU A 376 -24.73 50.94 32.78
CA GLU A 376 -24.79 51.70 31.54
C GLU A 376 -25.24 50.85 30.36
N MET A 377 -24.84 49.58 30.31
CA MET A 377 -25.11 48.67 29.18
C MET A 377 -26.40 47.87 29.36
N TYR A 378 -26.80 47.58 30.58
CA TYR A 378 -27.91 46.72 30.94
C TYR A 378 -28.78 47.34 32.04
N PRO A 379 -29.44 48.48 31.80
CA PRO A 379 -30.14 49.26 32.84
C PRO A 379 -31.27 48.51 33.53
N ASP A 380 -31.90 47.55 32.82
CA ASP A 380 -33.02 46.74 33.35
C ASP A 380 -32.59 45.54 34.19
N CYS A 381 -31.31 45.49 34.59
CA CYS A 381 -30.79 44.36 35.36
C CYS A 381 -31.06 44.50 36.85
N LEU A 382 -31.92 43.66 37.43
CA LEU A 382 -32.32 43.63 38.84
C LEU A 382 -31.16 43.46 39.88
N LEU A 383 -29.97 43.11 39.43
CA LEU A 383 -28.77 42.93 40.29
C LEU A 383 -28.29 44.22 40.95
N TYR A 384 -28.73 45.40 40.46
CA TYR A 384 -28.27 46.68 41.00
C TYR A 384 -29.09 47.17 42.22
N THR A 385 -30.22 46.50 42.48
CA THR A 385 -31.17 46.98 43.54
C THR A 385 -30.86 46.37 44.92
N SER A 386 -30.07 45.30 45.02
CA SER A 386 -29.77 44.66 46.30
C SER A 386 -28.43 45.09 46.92
N ASP A 387 -27.47 45.60 46.11
CA ASP A 387 -26.15 46.02 46.59
C ASP A 387 -25.95 47.53 46.75
N ALA A 388 -27.01 48.29 46.50
CA ALA A 388 -27.04 49.76 46.63
C ALA A 388 -27.71 50.27 47.90
N ALA A 389 -28.02 49.35 48.87
CA ALA A 389 -28.66 49.73 50.14
C ALA A 389 -27.66 49.64 51.32
#